data_4a2bd48853bb9f0229087f13df153212
#
_entry.id   4a2bd48853bb9f0229087f13df153212
#
_cell.length_a   1.000
_cell.length_b   1.000
_cell.length_c   1.000
_cell.angle_alpha   90.00
_cell.angle_beta   90.00
_cell.angle_gamma   90.00
#
_symmetry.space_group_name_H-M   'P 1'
#
loop_
_entity.id
_entity.type
_entity.pdbx_description
1 polymer ?
#
loop_
_entity_poly.entity_id
_entity_poly.type
_entity_poly.pdbx_seq_one_letter_code
_entity_poly.pdbx_strand_id
1 'polypeptide(L)'
;MLALDPKNITKIDFINNPGVRYGDGIAYVVDIITHRKESGYTVGTDLTSALTTLQGDGMVYGKWNRGKSEWSLSYDLSGYRTKGSKSKQSAEYTLTDGSIHRIERNDMETLRKAIAHEAKLTYNWADSTATVFQTSFSGAFNNAPDNYIIKDIKDGARQYQATSCDADKSYSPALDVYFFRQISPRQSLTANAVGTYISTQTGSFYNEGSPYKYNVDGKTTSLLAEAIYENRLKPFTFSTGVNYSYKYIKNGYLGDASSLTKTNNNRLYGFAEIKGMLRQLRYTLGAGVSYIHYTQNGHRFNFWTFHPKASLTYQINNGLQMSYTYQMQDKVSRIAMTSDVMIRTNSMEWTKGNPDLKPSHDMEHRLQFSYNNNRLQAFVDGYFKQCFKPNMAHYERTQDNQFVYTQINQKEIDALSVMAYAGYWLLPEKLQIAANGGLYRCFNYSNDYTHCYTSWFYAASITAYLGRFTLQGYVDNGNRFLEGESKSYNGAYSVVKASHAWRNWQFSLSWANPLNNNYKAYENELLNRNLYKHTIGYSKWMGNLVSLNISWRLSRGSKHNSAEKRINLRDTDNGIIK
;
A
#
# COMPACT_ATOMS: atom_id res chain seq x y z
N MET A 1 -4.68 -15.37 3.97
CA MET A 1 -6.13 -15.48 4.26
C MET A 1 -6.81 -16.66 3.56
N LEU A 2 -6.50 -16.97 2.29
CA LEU A 2 -7.11 -18.07 1.52
C LEU A 2 -6.99 -19.44 2.20
N ALA A 3 -5.93 -19.67 2.98
CA ALA A 3 -5.74 -20.90 3.74
C ALA A 3 -6.63 -21.01 5.01
N LEU A 4 -7.37 -19.96 5.38
CA LEU A 4 -8.28 -20.00 6.53
C LEU A 4 -9.61 -20.61 6.12
N ASP A 5 -10.05 -21.66 6.83
CA ASP A 5 -11.38 -22.25 6.65
C ASP A 5 -12.43 -21.38 7.36
N PRO A 6 -13.39 -20.80 6.65
CA PRO A 6 -14.47 -20.03 7.28
C PRO A 6 -15.19 -20.82 8.39
N LYS A 7 -15.32 -22.13 8.23
CA LYS A 7 -15.92 -23.02 9.23
C LYS A 7 -15.10 -23.16 10.52
N ASN A 8 -13.83 -22.81 10.47
CA ASN A 8 -12.93 -22.85 11.64
C ASN A 8 -12.79 -21.47 12.31
N ILE A 9 -13.38 -20.43 11.76
CA ILE A 9 -13.36 -19.09 12.37
C ILE A 9 -14.34 -19.07 13.52
N THR A 10 -13.83 -18.79 14.72
CA THR A 10 -14.63 -18.66 15.95
C THR A 10 -15.03 -17.21 16.17
N LYS A 11 -14.14 -16.27 15.86
CA LYS A 11 -14.31 -14.85 16.11
C LYS A 11 -13.46 -14.03 15.15
N ILE A 12 -13.99 -12.90 14.74
CA ILE A 12 -13.25 -11.86 14.00
C ILE A 12 -13.37 -10.58 14.81
N ASP A 13 -12.25 -10.05 15.28
CA ASP A 13 -12.16 -8.75 15.94
C ASP A 13 -11.59 -7.73 14.96
N PHE A 14 -12.37 -6.69 14.68
CA PHE A 14 -11.96 -5.57 13.85
C PHE A 14 -11.53 -4.42 14.76
N ILE A 15 -10.21 -4.14 14.78
CA ILE A 15 -9.62 -3.11 15.64
C ILE A 15 -9.30 -1.90 14.77
N ASN A 16 -10.15 -0.91 14.78
CA ASN A 16 -9.88 0.38 14.15
C ASN A 16 -8.89 1.18 15.02
N ASN A 17 -7.93 1.81 14.38
CA ASN A 17 -6.88 2.59 15.03
C ASN A 17 -6.21 1.82 16.18
N PRO A 18 -5.42 0.79 15.85
CA PRO A 18 -5.00 -0.27 16.79
C PRO A 18 -4.00 0.16 17.87
N GLY A 19 -3.74 1.45 18.06
CA GLY A 19 -2.83 1.96 19.08
C GLY A 19 -1.36 1.99 18.64
N VAL A 20 -0.50 2.62 19.47
CA VAL A 20 0.94 2.84 19.17
C VAL A 20 1.76 1.56 19.11
N ARG A 21 1.30 0.47 19.73
CA ARG A 21 1.98 -0.84 19.73
C ARG A 21 2.12 -1.45 18.33
N TYR A 22 1.26 -1.08 17.39
CA TYR A 22 1.28 -1.59 16.02
C TYR A 22 2.13 -0.70 15.08
N GLY A 23 2.75 0.36 15.61
CA GLY A 23 3.55 1.31 14.86
C GLY A 23 2.72 2.35 14.11
N ASP A 24 3.42 3.18 13.33
CA ASP A 24 2.81 4.24 12.55
C ASP A 24 2.18 3.69 11.26
N GLY A 25 1.10 4.30 10.80
CA GLY A 25 0.48 4.00 9.51
C GLY A 25 -0.43 2.77 9.48
N ILE A 26 -0.64 2.07 10.61
CA ILE A 26 -1.60 0.97 10.69
C ILE A 26 -2.98 1.53 10.99
N ALA A 27 -3.86 1.55 9.98
CA ALA A 27 -5.21 2.08 10.11
C ALA A 27 -6.16 1.13 10.86
N TYR A 28 -6.01 -0.18 10.68
CA TYR A 28 -6.83 -1.20 11.35
C TYR A 28 -6.08 -2.54 11.45
N VAL A 29 -6.48 -3.34 12.43
CA VAL A 29 -6.05 -4.73 12.60
C VAL A 29 -7.29 -5.63 12.59
N VAL A 30 -7.26 -6.69 11.80
CA VAL A 30 -8.28 -7.73 11.82
C VAL A 30 -7.72 -8.93 12.57
N ASP A 31 -8.26 -9.20 13.75
CA ASP A 31 -7.88 -10.36 14.55
C ASP A 31 -8.87 -11.51 14.30
N ILE A 32 -8.39 -12.59 13.67
CA ILE A 32 -9.21 -13.74 13.30
C ILE A 32 -8.84 -14.91 14.21
N ILE A 33 -9.75 -15.28 15.10
CA ILE A 33 -9.59 -16.42 16.00
C ILE A 33 -10.19 -17.65 15.34
N THR A 34 -9.37 -18.69 15.19
CA THR A 34 -9.77 -19.94 14.52
C THR A 34 -9.58 -21.15 15.42
N HIS A 35 -10.39 -22.20 15.19
CA HIS A 35 -10.13 -23.52 15.73
C HIS A 35 -9.06 -24.23 14.88
N ARG A 36 -8.03 -24.76 15.54
CA ARG A 36 -6.99 -25.57 14.91
C ARG A 36 -7.36 -27.05 14.95
N LYS A 37 -6.91 -27.80 13.97
CA LYS A 37 -6.97 -29.26 13.98
C LYS A 37 -5.80 -29.84 14.78
N GLU A 38 -6.03 -30.74 15.72
CA GLU A 38 -4.96 -31.42 16.45
C GLU A 38 -4.04 -32.24 15.56
N SER A 39 -4.64 -32.87 14.55
CA SER A 39 -3.92 -33.60 13.51
C SER A 39 -4.70 -33.49 12.21
N GLY A 40 -4.03 -33.15 11.16
CA GLY A 40 -4.67 -33.05 9.87
C GLY A 40 -3.88 -32.24 8.86
N TYR A 41 -4.51 -32.04 7.72
CA TYR A 41 -3.93 -31.27 6.64
C TYR A 41 -4.96 -30.42 5.92
N THR A 42 -4.49 -29.37 5.31
CA THR A 42 -5.25 -28.55 4.36
C THR A 42 -4.37 -28.33 3.14
N VAL A 43 -4.90 -28.61 1.97
CA VAL A 43 -4.27 -28.29 0.69
C VAL A 43 -5.27 -27.54 -0.17
N GLY A 44 -4.78 -26.61 -0.98
CA GLY A 44 -5.64 -25.86 -1.87
C GLY A 44 -4.89 -25.09 -2.93
N THR A 45 -5.67 -24.56 -3.85
CA THR A 45 -5.20 -23.69 -4.92
C THR A 45 -6.22 -22.58 -5.16
N ASP A 46 -5.73 -21.44 -5.59
CA ASP A 46 -6.54 -20.31 -6.06
C ASP A 46 -5.90 -19.79 -7.35
N LEU A 47 -6.63 -19.85 -8.46
CA LEU A 47 -6.12 -19.50 -9.79
C LEU A 47 -7.04 -18.48 -10.42
N THR A 48 -6.49 -17.33 -10.80
CA THR A 48 -7.19 -16.29 -11.54
C THR A 48 -6.54 -16.11 -12.91
N SER A 49 -7.32 -16.11 -13.96
CA SER A 49 -6.86 -15.81 -15.31
C SER A 49 -7.80 -14.84 -15.99
N ALA A 50 -7.26 -13.81 -16.58
CA ALA A 50 -8.02 -12.97 -17.50
C ALA A 50 -8.26 -13.72 -18.81
N LEU A 51 -9.48 -13.61 -19.34
CA LEU A 51 -9.89 -14.21 -20.61
C LEU A 51 -9.70 -13.26 -21.79
N THR A 52 -9.65 -11.95 -21.52
CA THR A 52 -9.55 -10.89 -22.53
C THR A 52 -8.14 -10.32 -22.68
N THR A 53 -7.19 -10.72 -21.81
CA THR A 53 -5.81 -10.24 -21.79
C THR A 53 -4.89 -11.30 -21.19
N LEU A 54 -3.60 -11.23 -21.46
CA LEU A 54 -2.61 -12.12 -20.88
C LEU A 54 -2.17 -11.63 -19.50
N GLN A 55 -2.97 -11.95 -18.50
CA GLN A 55 -2.62 -11.75 -17.09
C GLN A 55 -3.27 -12.82 -16.23
N GLY A 56 -2.61 -13.18 -15.17
CA GLY A 56 -3.13 -14.14 -14.20
C GLY A 56 -2.26 -14.20 -12.97
N ASP A 57 -2.85 -14.75 -11.95
CA ASP A 57 -2.21 -15.09 -10.69
C ASP A 57 -2.69 -16.44 -10.20
N GLY A 58 -1.83 -17.13 -9.48
CA GLY A 58 -2.16 -18.41 -8.92
C GLY A 58 -1.38 -18.67 -7.65
N MET A 59 -2.06 -19.24 -6.66
CA MET A 59 -1.47 -19.70 -5.42
C MET A 59 -1.78 -21.18 -5.21
N VAL A 60 -0.76 -21.93 -4.80
CA VAL A 60 -0.92 -23.27 -4.24
C VAL A 60 -0.39 -23.26 -2.81
N TYR A 61 -1.11 -23.92 -1.91
CA TYR A 61 -0.72 -23.97 -0.51
C TYR A 61 -1.03 -25.30 0.13
N GLY A 62 -0.20 -25.65 1.12
CA GLY A 62 -0.39 -26.81 1.96
C GLY A 62 -0.11 -26.46 3.42
N LYS A 63 -0.92 -26.98 4.33
CA LYS A 63 -0.72 -26.96 5.77
C LYS A 63 -0.82 -28.38 6.31
N TRP A 64 0.11 -28.75 7.16
CA TRP A 64 0.07 -30.01 7.88
C TRP A 64 0.34 -29.76 9.35
N ASN A 65 -0.54 -30.24 10.22
CA ASN A 65 -0.44 -30.09 11.64
C ASN A 65 -0.51 -31.42 12.37
N ARG A 66 0.33 -31.55 13.39
CA ARG A 66 0.37 -32.71 14.28
C ARG A 66 0.68 -32.22 15.69
N GLY A 67 -0.27 -32.43 16.61
CA GLY A 67 -0.18 -31.95 17.97
C GLY A 67 0.08 -30.44 18.04
N LYS A 68 1.18 -30.02 18.66
CA LYS A 68 1.56 -28.63 18.86
C LYS A 68 2.24 -27.99 17.65
N SER A 69 2.60 -28.77 16.63
CA SER A 69 3.38 -28.32 15.46
C SER A 69 2.52 -28.21 14.20
N GLU A 70 2.74 -27.15 13.46
CA GLU A 70 2.16 -26.91 12.15
C GLU A 70 3.23 -26.46 11.16
N TRP A 71 3.23 -27.09 9.98
CA TRP A 71 4.01 -26.69 8.83
C TRP A 71 3.08 -26.14 7.77
N SER A 72 3.46 -25.04 7.14
CA SER A 72 2.75 -24.54 5.97
C SER A 72 3.73 -24.13 4.89
N LEU A 73 3.37 -24.47 3.65
CA LEU A 73 4.06 -24.06 2.44
C LEU A 73 3.07 -23.36 1.53
N SER A 74 3.44 -22.20 1.01
CA SER A 74 2.71 -21.54 -0.07
C SER A 74 3.66 -21.17 -1.19
N TYR A 75 3.15 -21.20 -2.40
CA TYR A 75 3.80 -20.70 -3.59
C TYR A 75 2.81 -19.88 -4.40
N ASP A 76 3.19 -18.63 -4.65
CA ASP A 76 2.42 -17.66 -5.39
C ASP A 76 3.14 -17.36 -6.72
N LEU A 77 2.39 -17.36 -7.80
CA LEU A 77 2.85 -17.00 -9.14
C LEU A 77 1.91 -15.94 -9.70
N SER A 78 2.44 -14.82 -10.14
CA SER A 78 1.67 -13.83 -10.89
C SER A 78 2.43 -13.38 -12.13
N GLY A 79 1.69 -13.02 -13.17
CA GLY A 79 2.31 -12.55 -14.39
C GLY A 79 1.34 -11.85 -15.31
N TYR A 80 1.89 -10.96 -16.11
CA TYR A 80 1.13 -10.28 -17.16
C TYR A 80 2.01 -9.99 -18.37
N ARG A 81 1.35 -9.93 -19.52
CA ARG A 81 1.90 -9.38 -20.75
C ARG A 81 0.82 -8.57 -21.44
N THR A 82 0.87 -7.25 -21.28
CA THR A 82 -0.17 -6.35 -21.77
C THR A 82 0.37 -5.42 -22.84
N LYS A 83 -0.45 -5.16 -23.84
CA LYS A 83 -0.18 -4.23 -24.94
C LYS A 83 -1.29 -3.20 -25.04
N GLY A 84 -0.99 -2.06 -25.67
CA GLY A 84 -1.99 -1.07 -26.06
C GLY A 84 -2.50 -0.16 -24.94
N SER A 85 -1.83 -0.12 -23.75
CA SER A 85 -1.97 1.02 -22.86
C SER A 85 -1.35 2.24 -23.54
N LYS A 86 -2.03 3.39 -23.47
CA LYS A 86 -1.58 4.61 -24.16
C LYS A 86 -1.70 5.79 -23.23
N SER A 87 -0.70 6.67 -23.24
CA SER A 87 -0.83 7.99 -22.65
C SER A 87 -0.73 9.08 -23.71
N LYS A 88 -1.44 10.17 -23.45
CA LYS A 88 -1.32 11.42 -24.20
C LYS A 88 -0.86 12.49 -23.22
N GLN A 89 0.23 13.14 -23.52
CA GLN A 89 0.78 14.20 -22.68
C GLN A 89 0.97 15.45 -23.52
N SER A 90 0.52 16.59 -23.01
CA SER A 90 0.96 17.90 -23.48
C SER A 90 1.72 18.61 -22.36
N ALA A 91 2.82 19.22 -22.68
CA ALA A 91 3.68 19.96 -21.76
C ALA A 91 3.96 21.37 -22.33
N GLU A 92 3.83 22.38 -21.48
CA GLU A 92 4.16 23.77 -21.76
C GLU A 92 5.30 24.20 -20.83
N TYR A 93 6.46 24.49 -21.41
CA TYR A 93 7.66 24.90 -20.72
C TYR A 93 7.84 26.41 -20.88
N THR A 94 7.77 27.18 -19.80
CA THR A 94 8.08 28.61 -19.81
C THR A 94 9.59 28.77 -19.74
N LEU A 95 10.21 29.23 -20.81
CA LEU A 95 11.65 29.40 -20.92
C LEU A 95 12.14 30.66 -20.18
N THR A 96 13.46 30.81 -20.05
CA THR A 96 14.09 31.95 -19.33
C THR A 96 13.79 33.31 -19.95
N ASP A 97 13.55 33.36 -21.26
CA ASP A 97 13.14 34.56 -22.01
C ASP A 97 11.62 34.85 -21.93
N GLY A 98 10.88 34.00 -21.21
CA GLY A 98 9.41 34.11 -21.07
C GLY A 98 8.62 33.48 -22.21
N SER A 99 9.25 32.94 -23.23
CA SER A 99 8.55 32.21 -24.30
C SER A 99 8.04 30.87 -23.82
N ILE A 100 6.98 30.34 -24.44
CA ILE A 100 6.39 29.05 -24.11
C ILE A 100 6.78 28.02 -25.17
N HIS A 101 7.52 27.00 -24.75
CA HIS A 101 7.86 25.86 -25.59
C HIS A 101 6.87 24.71 -25.34
N ARG A 102 6.18 24.25 -26.39
CA ARG A 102 5.15 23.20 -26.27
C ARG A 102 5.63 21.90 -26.89
N ILE A 103 5.50 20.81 -26.12
CA ILE A 103 5.83 19.47 -26.58
C ILE A 103 4.65 18.55 -26.28
N GLU A 104 4.20 17.81 -27.29
CA GLU A 104 3.23 16.72 -27.13
C GLU A 104 3.97 15.38 -27.21
N ARG A 105 3.63 14.45 -26.29
CA ARG A 105 4.18 13.08 -26.23
C ARG A 105 3.05 12.08 -26.17
N ASN A 106 2.84 11.34 -27.24
CA ASN A 106 1.71 10.41 -27.38
C ASN A 106 2.22 8.97 -27.54
N ASP A 107 1.82 8.05 -26.70
CA ASP A 107 2.17 6.65 -26.83
C ASP A 107 1.57 6.05 -28.11
N MET A 108 2.41 5.48 -28.95
CA MET A 108 2.03 4.74 -30.14
C MET A 108 1.92 3.24 -29.83
N GLU A 109 2.98 2.68 -29.29
CA GLU A 109 3.07 1.28 -28.93
C GLU A 109 3.60 1.11 -27.52
N THR A 110 3.03 0.18 -26.77
CA THR A 110 3.46 -0.16 -25.42
C THR A 110 3.46 -1.66 -25.23
N LEU A 111 4.50 -2.17 -24.59
CA LEU A 111 4.56 -3.53 -24.06
C LEU A 111 4.94 -3.46 -22.58
N ARG A 112 4.12 -4.09 -21.76
CA ARG A 112 4.40 -4.29 -20.34
C ARG A 112 4.31 -5.78 -20.03
N LYS A 113 5.37 -6.35 -19.46
CA LYS A 113 5.41 -7.74 -19.03
C LYS A 113 6.17 -7.88 -17.73
N ALA A 114 5.67 -8.70 -16.85
CA ALA A 114 6.36 -9.09 -15.63
C ALA A 114 5.91 -10.48 -15.21
N ILE A 115 6.77 -11.16 -14.48
CA ILE A 115 6.47 -12.40 -13.77
C ILE A 115 7.04 -12.26 -12.36
N ALA A 116 6.24 -12.66 -11.36
CA ALA A 116 6.61 -12.65 -9.97
C ALA A 116 6.33 -14.02 -9.35
N HIS A 117 7.28 -14.49 -8.55
CA HIS A 117 7.20 -15.73 -7.79
C HIS A 117 7.42 -15.42 -6.33
N GLU A 118 6.64 -16.00 -5.44
CA GLU A 118 6.88 -15.96 -4.01
C GLU A 118 6.68 -17.36 -3.42
N ALA A 119 7.69 -17.86 -2.70
CA ALA A 119 7.59 -19.08 -1.92
C ALA A 119 7.74 -18.76 -0.44
N LYS A 120 6.92 -19.37 0.42
CA LYS A 120 6.98 -19.19 1.87
C LYS A 120 6.79 -20.50 2.58
N LEU A 121 7.77 -20.86 3.42
CA LEU A 121 7.72 -21.97 4.36
C LEU A 121 7.57 -21.43 5.76
N THR A 122 6.59 -21.90 6.52
CA THR A 122 6.36 -21.51 7.91
C THR A 122 6.27 -22.73 8.79
N TYR A 123 6.99 -22.69 9.89
CA TYR A 123 6.84 -23.59 11.03
C TYR A 123 6.22 -22.83 12.20
N ASN A 124 5.16 -23.36 12.76
CA ASN A 124 4.48 -22.83 13.93
C ASN A 124 4.37 -23.91 15.01
N TRP A 125 4.85 -23.59 16.20
CA TRP A 125 4.71 -24.40 17.39
C TRP A 125 3.89 -23.61 18.42
N ALA A 126 2.80 -24.19 18.94
CA ALA A 126 1.95 -23.53 19.90
C ALA A 126 1.54 -24.49 21.01
N ASP A 127 1.85 -24.12 22.26
CA ASP A 127 1.37 -24.81 23.45
C ASP A 127 0.07 -24.14 23.91
N SER A 128 -1.04 -24.55 23.30
CA SER A 128 -2.35 -23.88 23.46
C SER A 128 -2.25 -22.38 23.20
N THR A 129 -2.63 -21.53 24.16
CA THR A 129 -2.49 -20.07 24.08
C THR A 129 -1.30 -19.54 24.92
N ALA A 130 -0.57 -20.41 25.62
CA ALA A 130 0.44 -19.99 26.60
C ALA A 130 1.78 -19.63 25.96
N THR A 131 2.19 -20.37 24.92
CA THR A 131 3.44 -20.10 24.22
C THR A 131 3.27 -20.39 22.74
N VAL A 132 3.72 -19.45 21.91
CA VAL A 132 3.75 -19.58 20.45
C VAL A 132 5.16 -19.27 19.98
N PHE A 133 5.71 -20.16 19.17
CA PHE A 133 6.93 -19.92 18.42
C PHE A 133 6.63 -20.12 16.95
N GLN A 134 6.98 -19.15 16.11
CA GLN A 134 6.80 -19.23 14.67
C GLN A 134 8.09 -18.80 13.99
N THR A 135 8.48 -19.53 12.98
CA THR A 135 9.53 -19.11 12.05
C THR A 135 9.02 -19.24 10.62
N SER A 136 9.32 -18.26 9.79
CA SER A 136 8.96 -18.27 8.37
C SER A 136 10.17 -17.88 7.54
N PHE A 137 10.44 -18.66 6.53
CA PHE A 137 11.37 -18.30 5.46
C PHE A 137 10.57 -18.02 4.19
N SER A 138 10.80 -16.87 3.57
CA SER A 138 10.16 -16.51 2.30
C SER A 138 11.20 -16.02 1.31
N GLY A 139 10.95 -16.27 0.02
CA GLY A 139 11.74 -15.72 -1.08
C GLY A 139 10.81 -15.22 -2.15
N ALA A 140 10.99 -13.97 -2.58
CA ALA A 140 10.31 -13.42 -3.73
C ALA A 140 11.31 -13.15 -4.86
N PHE A 141 10.92 -13.48 -6.07
CA PHE A 141 11.64 -13.21 -7.29
C PHE A 141 10.72 -12.49 -8.27
N ASN A 142 11.16 -11.34 -8.78
CA ASN A 142 10.42 -10.56 -9.78
C ASN A 142 11.31 -10.38 -11.00
N ASN A 143 10.72 -10.50 -12.19
CA ASN A 143 11.39 -10.28 -13.45
C ASN A 143 10.46 -9.58 -14.43
N ALA A 144 10.84 -8.38 -14.86
CA ALA A 144 10.12 -7.56 -15.84
C ALA A 144 11.06 -7.15 -16.96
N PRO A 145 11.42 -8.08 -17.86
CA PRO A 145 12.37 -7.83 -18.94
C PRO A 145 11.70 -7.10 -20.11
N ASP A 146 12.45 -6.29 -20.82
CA ASP A 146 12.12 -5.70 -22.13
C ASP A 146 10.74 -5.00 -22.17
N ASN A 147 10.39 -4.25 -21.16
CA ASN A 147 9.26 -3.33 -21.23
C ASN A 147 9.63 -2.16 -22.12
N TYR A 148 8.74 -1.77 -23.03
CA TYR A 148 9.02 -0.63 -23.89
C TYR A 148 7.79 0.23 -24.16
N ILE A 149 8.07 1.50 -24.51
CA ILE A 149 7.09 2.46 -24.99
C ILE A 149 7.72 3.18 -26.19
N ILE A 150 7.00 3.22 -27.31
CA ILE A 150 7.31 4.06 -28.46
C ILE A 150 6.32 5.22 -28.44
N LYS A 151 6.84 6.45 -28.53
CA LYS A 151 6.05 7.69 -28.49
C LYS A 151 6.21 8.45 -29.79
N ASP A 152 5.14 9.09 -30.23
CA ASP A 152 5.16 10.16 -31.20
C ASP A 152 5.35 11.49 -30.46
N ILE A 153 6.37 12.23 -30.83
CA ILE A 153 6.73 13.51 -30.25
C ILE A 153 6.46 14.61 -31.26
N LYS A 154 5.67 15.61 -30.85
CA LYS A 154 5.49 16.85 -31.60
C LYS A 154 6.12 18.00 -30.82
N ASP A 155 7.15 18.58 -31.40
CA ASP A 155 7.95 19.66 -30.86
C ASP A 155 7.94 20.84 -31.81
N GLY A 156 6.98 21.74 -31.65
CA GLY A 156 6.68 22.78 -32.60
C GLY A 156 6.32 22.22 -33.98
N ALA A 157 7.11 22.55 -35.00
CA ALA A 157 6.94 22.01 -36.35
C ALA A 157 7.64 20.64 -36.56
N ARG A 158 8.44 20.18 -35.61
CA ARG A 158 9.15 18.88 -35.70
C ARG A 158 8.29 17.76 -35.19
N GLN A 159 8.35 16.62 -35.89
CA GLN A 159 7.72 15.38 -35.44
C GLN A 159 8.74 14.25 -35.54
N TYR A 160 8.90 13.49 -34.47
CA TYR A 160 9.85 12.38 -34.40
C TYR A 160 9.41 11.35 -33.35
N GLN A 161 10.07 10.22 -33.34
CA GLN A 161 9.75 9.16 -32.37
C GLN A 161 10.74 9.16 -31.19
N ALA A 162 10.22 8.90 -30.00
CA ALA A 162 11.00 8.56 -28.83
C ALA A 162 10.77 7.10 -28.42
N THR A 163 11.79 6.50 -27.83
CA THR A 163 11.72 5.11 -27.33
C THR A 163 12.18 5.08 -25.89
N SER A 164 11.41 4.41 -25.04
CA SER A 164 11.77 4.07 -23.67
C SER A 164 11.76 2.54 -23.50
N CYS A 165 12.84 2.01 -22.94
CA CYS A 165 12.94 0.59 -22.61
C CYS A 165 13.39 0.43 -21.16
N ASP A 166 12.70 -0.41 -20.40
CA ASP A 166 13.01 -0.68 -19.00
C ASP A 166 13.05 -2.18 -18.74
N ALA A 167 14.00 -2.61 -17.94
CA ALA A 167 14.13 -3.97 -17.48
C ALA A 167 14.39 -3.98 -15.96
N ASP A 168 13.64 -4.78 -15.24
CA ASP A 168 13.77 -4.92 -13.79
C ASP A 168 13.85 -6.39 -13.38
N LYS A 169 14.78 -6.70 -12.48
CA LYS A 169 14.90 -8.01 -11.85
C LYS A 169 15.21 -7.83 -10.37
N SER A 170 14.51 -8.57 -9.52
CA SER A 170 14.80 -8.53 -8.08
C SER A 170 14.62 -9.90 -7.43
N TYR A 171 15.40 -10.12 -6.37
CA TYR A 171 15.32 -11.27 -5.49
C TYR A 171 15.35 -10.80 -4.05
N SER A 172 14.40 -11.27 -3.22
CA SER A 172 14.27 -10.81 -1.84
C SER A 172 13.93 -11.95 -0.87
N PRO A 173 14.93 -12.68 -0.32
CA PRO A 173 14.73 -13.59 0.78
C PRO A 173 14.50 -12.85 2.09
N ALA A 174 13.66 -13.43 2.95
CA ALA A 174 13.41 -12.93 4.29
C ALA A 174 13.24 -14.08 5.29
N LEU A 175 13.79 -13.90 6.50
CA LEU A 175 13.59 -14.77 7.64
C LEU A 175 12.86 -13.99 8.72
N ASP A 176 11.76 -14.56 9.22
CA ASP A 176 10.89 -13.98 10.24
C ASP A 176 10.82 -14.97 11.42
N VAL A 177 11.13 -14.50 12.62
CA VAL A 177 11.08 -15.28 13.86
C VAL A 177 10.19 -14.54 14.85
N TYR A 178 9.16 -15.21 15.33
CA TYR A 178 8.17 -14.67 16.26
C TYR A 178 8.06 -15.57 17.48
N PHE A 179 7.99 -14.94 18.65
CA PHE A 179 7.82 -15.60 19.93
C PHE A 179 6.76 -14.86 20.75
N PHE A 180 5.82 -15.61 21.31
CA PHE A 180 4.84 -15.13 22.27
C PHE A 180 4.82 -16.04 23.48
N ARG A 181 4.79 -15.46 24.69
CA ARG A 181 4.64 -16.19 25.94
C ARG A 181 3.70 -15.49 26.90
N GLN A 182 2.72 -16.20 27.38
CA GLN A 182 1.92 -15.83 28.53
C GLN A 182 2.72 -16.16 29.80
N ILE A 183 3.27 -15.12 30.46
CA ILE A 183 4.10 -15.27 31.68
C ILE A 183 3.21 -15.60 32.87
N SER A 184 2.02 -14.98 32.94
CA SER A 184 0.98 -15.22 33.93
C SER A 184 -0.40 -14.98 33.31
N PRO A 185 -1.53 -15.28 33.99
CA PRO A 185 -2.86 -14.99 33.45
C PRO A 185 -3.07 -13.53 33.04
N ARG A 186 -2.24 -12.61 33.54
CA ARG A 186 -2.34 -11.17 33.26
C ARG A 186 -1.19 -10.62 32.44
N GLN A 187 -0.08 -11.33 32.32
CA GLN A 187 1.15 -10.80 31.72
C GLN A 187 1.55 -11.62 30.51
N SER A 188 1.91 -10.95 29.44
CA SER A 188 2.44 -11.58 28.23
C SER A 188 3.64 -10.82 27.67
N LEU A 189 4.51 -11.55 27.00
CA LEU A 189 5.66 -11.04 26.26
C LEU A 189 5.54 -11.49 24.80
N THR A 190 5.73 -10.56 23.91
CA THR A 190 5.86 -10.81 22.47
C THR A 190 7.23 -10.33 22.01
N ALA A 191 7.93 -11.15 21.24
CA ALA A 191 9.18 -10.77 20.59
C ALA A 191 9.12 -11.16 19.12
N ASN A 192 9.71 -10.33 18.25
CA ASN A 192 9.75 -10.57 16.83
C ASN A 192 11.05 -10.08 16.23
N ALA A 193 11.60 -10.81 15.25
CA ALA A 193 12.75 -10.38 14.47
C ALA A 193 12.57 -10.77 13.01
N VAL A 194 12.81 -9.82 12.10
CA VAL A 194 12.70 -10.03 10.64
C VAL A 194 13.97 -9.54 9.98
N GLY A 195 14.72 -10.45 9.35
CA GLY A 195 15.84 -10.13 8.48
C GLY A 195 15.42 -10.21 7.01
N THR A 196 15.75 -9.20 6.20
CA THR A 196 15.45 -9.18 4.76
C THR A 196 16.70 -8.77 3.99
N TYR A 197 16.94 -9.44 2.87
CA TYR A 197 17.93 -9.05 1.88
C TYR A 197 17.23 -8.82 0.55
N ILE A 198 17.56 -7.74 -0.16
CA ILE A 198 17.01 -7.43 -1.48
C ILE A 198 18.17 -7.18 -2.43
N SER A 199 18.19 -7.91 -3.54
CA SER A 199 19.08 -7.64 -4.68
C SER A 199 18.24 -7.22 -5.85
N THR A 200 18.57 -6.07 -6.46
CA THR A 200 17.81 -5.50 -7.58
C THR A 200 18.75 -5.13 -8.71
N GLN A 201 18.37 -5.46 -9.93
CA GLN A 201 19.01 -5.02 -11.15
C GLN A 201 17.99 -4.30 -12.02
N THR A 202 18.28 -3.06 -12.38
CA THR A 202 17.43 -2.23 -13.23
C THR A 202 18.25 -1.75 -14.42
N GLY A 203 17.70 -1.88 -15.62
CA GLY A 203 18.23 -1.25 -16.84
C GLY A 203 17.22 -0.27 -17.38
N SER A 204 17.64 0.93 -17.75
CA SER A 204 16.81 1.94 -18.39
C SER A 204 17.49 2.51 -19.62
N PHE A 205 16.72 2.65 -20.67
CA PHE A 205 17.12 3.31 -21.92
C PHE A 205 16.03 4.25 -22.37
N TYR A 206 16.39 5.49 -22.64
CA TYR A 206 15.49 6.49 -23.17
C TYR A 206 16.15 7.24 -24.33
N ASN A 207 15.44 7.41 -25.44
CA ASN A 207 15.92 8.18 -26.59
C ASN A 207 14.82 9.10 -27.12
N GLU A 208 14.99 10.39 -26.90
CA GLU A 208 14.17 11.48 -27.45
C GLU A 208 15.14 12.51 -28.09
N GLY A 209 15.63 12.17 -29.30
CA GLY A 209 16.64 12.96 -30.01
C GLY A 209 18.09 12.61 -29.64
N SER A 210 18.38 12.33 -28.36
CA SER A 210 19.67 11.81 -27.89
C SER A 210 19.48 10.65 -26.95
N PRO A 211 20.24 9.52 -27.08
CA PRO A 211 20.12 8.38 -26.22
C PRO A 211 20.59 8.70 -24.80
N TYR A 212 19.97 8.05 -23.82
CA TYR A 212 20.33 8.08 -22.41
C TYR A 212 20.14 6.69 -21.83
N LYS A 213 21.19 6.09 -21.31
CA LYS A 213 21.18 4.72 -20.83
C LYS A 213 21.90 4.59 -19.50
N TYR A 214 21.29 3.91 -18.55
CA TYR A 214 21.94 3.54 -17.30
C TYR A 214 21.47 2.19 -16.80
N ASN A 215 22.29 1.57 -15.95
CA ASN A 215 21.97 0.37 -15.19
C ASN A 215 22.15 0.65 -13.71
N VAL A 216 21.37 -0.03 -12.87
CA VAL A 216 21.49 0.07 -11.41
C VAL A 216 21.62 -1.32 -10.82
N ASP A 217 22.68 -1.53 -10.02
CA ASP A 217 22.84 -2.67 -9.12
C ASP A 217 22.56 -2.21 -7.69
N GLY A 218 21.43 -2.69 -7.14
CA GLY A 218 20.96 -2.36 -5.80
C GLY A 218 21.07 -3.54 -4.84
N LYS A 219 21.58 -3.28 -3.62
CA LYS A 219 21.60 -4.25 -2.53
C LYS A 219 21.09 -3.59 -1.26
N THR A 220 20.09 -4.20 -0.65
CA THR A 220 19.49 -3.74 0.61
C THR A 220 19.54 -4.86 1.63
N THR A 221 20.00 -4.56 2.84
CA THR A 221 19.93 -5.46 3.99
C THR A 221 19.16 -4.75 5.08
N SER A 222 18.15 -5.39 5.64
CA SER A 222 17.38 -4.82 6.75
C SER A 222 17.15 -5.83 7.86
N LEU A 223 17.07 -5.32 9.08
CA LEU A 223 16.69 -6.03 10.29
C LEU A 223 15.64 -5.20 11.02
N LEU A 224 14.55 -5.84 11.40
CA LEU A 224 13.56 -5.29 12.31
C LEU A 224 13.45 -6.22 13.51
N ALA A 225 13.55 -5.69 14.72
CA ALA A 225 13.37 -6.43 15.96
C ALA A 225 12.45 -5.66 16.89
N GLU A 226 11.52 -6.35 17.53
CA GLU A 226 10.61 -5.73 18.50
C GLU A 226 10.39 -6.63 19.71
N ALA A 227 10.11 -6.01 20.85
CA ALA A 227 9.68 -6.66 22.06
C ALA A 227 8.55 -5.86 22.71
N ILE A 228 7.46 -6.54 23.08
CA ILE A 228 6.26 -5.93 23.67
C ILE A 228 5.89 -6.70 24.94
N TYR A 229 5.76 -5.97 26.02
CA TYR A 229 5.21 -6.47 27.28
C TYR A 229 3.80 -5.93 27.48
N GLU A 230 2.86 -6.80 27.85
CA GLU A 230 1.47 -6.43 28.16
C GLU A 230 1.12 -6.94 29.57
N ASN A 231 0.48 -6.08 30.38
CA ASN A 231 -0.05 -6.43 31.69
C ASN A 231 -1.51 -6.01 31.81
N ARG A 232 -2.40 -7.00 32.02
CA ARG A 232 -3.85 -6.81 32.19
C ARG A 232 -4.18 -6.57 33.65
N LEU A 233 -4.25 -5.30 34.03
CA LEU A 233 -4.72 -4.86 35.35
C LEU A 233 -6.26 -4.85 35.38
N LYS A 234 -6.87 -4.89 36.58
CA LYS A 234 -8.37 -4.88 36.64
C LYS A 234 -9.02 -3.68 35.94
N PRO A 235 -8.56 -2.42 36.10
CA PRO A 235 -9.21 -1.27 35.45
C PRO A 235 -8.74 -1.04 34.01
N PHE A 236 -7.53 -1.49 33.62
CA PHE A 236 -6.98 -1.26 32.28
C PHE A 236 -5.90 -2.28 31.94
N THR A 237 -5.55 -2.36 30.67
CA THR A 237 -4.37 -3.07 30.18
C THR A 237 -3.28 -2.06 29.89
N PHE A 238 -2.10 -2.29 30.45
CA PHE A 238 -0.89 -1.55 30.17
C PHE A 238 -0.02 -2.33 29.18
N SER A 239 0.46 -1.68 28.13
CA SER A 239 1.40 -2.24 27.17
C SER A 239 2.59 -1.30 27.01
N THR A 240 3.79 -1.85 26.94
CA THR A 240 5.01 -1.10 26.61
C THR A 240 5.89 -1.95 25.71
N GLY A 241 6.71 -1.30 24.93
CA GLY A 241 7.59 -2.04 24.02
C GLY A 241 8.64 -1.17 23.36
N VAL A 242 9.53 -1.87 22.68
CA VAL A 242 10.63 -1.28 21.91
C VAL A 242 10.67 -1.94 20.54
N ASN A 243 10.93 -1.14 19.52
CA ASN A 243 11.14 -1.58 18.15
C ASN A 243 12.45 -0.97 17.65
N TYR A 244 13.32 -1.81 17.10
CA TYR A 244 14.57 -1.40 16.46
C TYR A 244 14.53 -1.79 14.99
N SER A 245 14.80 -0.86 14.10
CA SER A 245 14.99 -1.14 12.68
C SER A 245 16.33 -0.64 12.18
N TYR A 246 17.01 -1.51 11.45
CA TYR A 246 18.25 -1.24 10.76
C TYR A 246 18.07 -1.47 9.28
N LYS A 247 18.58 -0.56 8.43
CA LYS A 247 18.53 -0.70 6.99
C LYS A 247 19.80 -0.13 6.37
N TYR A 248 20.48 -0.97 5.59
CA TYR A 248 21.64 -0.59 4.78
C TYR A 248 21.33 -0.78 3.31
N ILE A 249 21.57 0.25 2.51
CA ILE A 249 21.35 0.25 1.05
C ILE A 249 22.65 0.65 0.36
N LYS A 250 22.97 -0.06 -0.72
CA LYS A 250 24.03 0.27 -1.65
C LYS A 250 23.48 0.18 -3.07
N ASN A 251 23.38 1.31 -3.77
CA ASN A 251 22.94 1.40 -5.16
C ASN A 251 24.05 1.98 -6.02
N GLY A 252 24.54 1.20 -6.98
CA GLY A 252 25.53 1.62 -7.97
C GLY A 252 24.86 1.89 -9.30
N TYR A 253 24.93 3.12 -9.78
CA TYR A 253 24.46 3.56 -11.09
C TYR A 253 25.65 3.57 -12.04
N LEU A 254 25.47 3.03 -13.25
CA LEU A 254 26.49 2.92 -14.31
C LEU A 254 25.89 3.33 -15.65
N GLY A 255 26.61 4.12 -16.39
CA GLY A 255 26.22 4.66 -17.69
C GLY A 255 26.11 6.17 -17.66
N ASP A 256 25.09 6.74 -18.34
CA ASP A 256 24.88 8.18 -18.39
C ASP A 256 24.44 8.77 -17.03
N ALA A 257 23.79 7.97 -16.17
CA ALA A 257 23.71 8.23 -14.74
C ALA A 257 24.81 7.41 -14.03
N SER A 258 25.81 8.08 -13.45
CA SER A 258 26.90 7.41 -12.73
C SER A 258 26.97 7.94 -11.31
N SER A 259 26.71 7.06 -10.34
CA SER A 259 26.76 7.40 -8.90
C SER A 259 26.82 6.13 -8.05
N LEU A 260 27.38 6.24 -6.85
CA LEU A 260 27.36 5.21 -5.83
C LEU A 260 26.72 5.76 -4.57
N THR A 261 25.47 5.40 -4.34
CA THR A 261 24.75 5.80 -3.13
C THR A 261 24.86 4.71 -2.06
N LYS A 262 25.31 5.11 -0.87
CA LYS A 262 25.34 4.26 0.33
C LYS A 262 24.53 4.94 1.42
N THR A 263 23.55 4.22 1.94
CA THR A 263 22.65 4.72 2.97
C THR A 263 22.62 3.76 4.15
N ASN A 264 22.68 4.30 5.35
CA ASN A 264 22.51 3.56 6.60
C ASN A 264 21.42 4.27 7.42
N ASN A 265 20.37 3.56 7.77
CA ASN A 265 19.24 4.08 8.55
C ASN A 265 19.03 3.18 9.78
N ASN A 266 19.08 3.79 10.95
CA ASN A 266 18.79 3.16 12.24
C ASN A 266 17.64 3.90 12.90
N ARG A 267 16.63 3.18 13.36
CA ARG A 267 15.52 3.74 14.12
C ARG A 267 15.31 2.90 15.39
N LEU A 268 15.29 3.58 16.51
CA LEU A 268 14.86 3.01 17.79
C LEU A 268 13.55 3.69 18.19
N TYR A 269 12.49 2.91 18.41
CA TYR A 269 11.18 3.36 18.81
C TYR A 269 10.78 2.73 20.13
N GLY A 270 10.42 3.53 21.11
CA GLY A 270 9.88 3.07 22.39
C GLY A 270 8.49 3.63 22.61
N PHE A 271 7.58 2.87 23.21
CA PHE A 271 6.21 3.29 23.46
C PHE A 271 5.64 2.77 24.79
N ALA A 272 4.60 3.47 25.25
CA ALA A 272 3.72 3.03 26.31
C ALA A 272 2.26 3.33 25.95
N GLU A 273 1.35 2.44 26.32
CA GLU A 273 -0.08 2.49 25.98
C GLU A 273 -0.93 1.93 27.13
N ILE A 274 -2.05 2.58 27.40
CA ILE A 274 -3.10 2.08 28.26
C ILE A 274 -4.39 1.93 27.45
N LYS A 275 -5.10 0.82 27.66
CA LYS A 275 -6.42 0.57 27.08
C LYS A 275 -7.36 0.02 28.12
N GLY A 276 -8.61 0.49 28.09
CA GLY A 276 -9.59 0.06 29.05
C GLY A 276 -11.01 0.44 28.66
N MET A 277 -11.90 0.19 29.61
CA MET A 277 -13.31 0.50 29.47
C MET A 277 -13.80 1.15 30.78
N LEU A 278 -14.42 2.32 30.66
CA LEU A 278 -15.05 3.02 31.76
C LEU A 278 -16.55 3.18 31.46
N ARG A 279 -17.39 2.32 32.05
CA ARG A 279 -18.81 2.23 31.70
C ARG A 279 -19.00 1.99 30.20
N GLN A 280 -19.58 2.96 29.49
CA GLN A 280 -19.84 2.92 28.04
C GLN A 280 -18.69 3.48 27.19
N LEU A 281 -17.65 4.04 27.83
CA LEU A 281 -16.48 4.58 27.13
C LEU A 281 -15.36 3.55 27.09
N ARG A 282 -15.00 3.13 25.88
CA ARG A 282 -13.77 2.37 25.60
C ARG A 282 -12.68 3.35 25.20
N TYR A 283 -11.49 3.22 25.77
CA TYR A 283 -10.37 4.11 25.49
C TYR A 283 -9.09 3.33 25.21
N THR A 284 -8.25 3.89 24.34
CA THR A 284 -6.86 3.52 24.12
C THR A 284 -6.07 4.82 24.04
N LEU A 285 -5.09 5.01 24.94
CA LEU A 285 -4.23 6.18 25.01
C LEU A 285 -2.79 5.71 25.03
N GLY A 286 -1.98 6.21 24.12
CA GLY A 286 -0.58 5.81 24.01
C GLY A 286 0.29 6.96 23.52
N ALA A 287 1.57 6.82 23.79
CA ALA A 287 2.61 7.68 23.25
C ALA A 287 3.87 6.88 22.96
N GLY A 288 4.55 7.25 21.89
CA GLY A 288 5.83 6.69 21.50
C GLY A 288 6.83 7.77 21.15
N VAL A 289 8.11 7.42 21.23
CA VAL A 289 9.24 8.28 20.84
C VAL A 289 10.17 7.48 19.95
N SER A 290 10.57 8.05 18.82
CA SER A 290 11.61 7.47 17.97
C SER A 290 12.87 8.33 17.99
N TYR A 291 14.01 7.66 17.98
CA TYR A 291 15.30 8.24 17.60
C TYR A 291 15.72 7.64 16.26
N ILE A 292 15.97 8.47 15.27
CA ILE A 292 16.35 8.09 13.91
C ILE A 292 17.74 8.64 13.63
N HIS A 293 18.67 7.73 13.33
CA HIS A 293 20.02 8.06 12.87
C HIS A 293 20.16 7.61 11.42
N TYR A 294 20.37 8.57 10.52
CA TYR A 294 20.45 8.37 9.10
C TYR A 294 21.77 8.90 8.55
N THR A 295 22.48 8.11 7.75
CA THR A 295 23.68 8.53 7.03
C THR A 295 23.56 8.21 5.54
N GLN A 296 23.94 9.15 4.68
CA GLN A 296 23.99 8.98 3.23
C GLN A 296 25.20 9.70 2.65
N ASN A 297 26.06 8.97 1.94
CA ASN A 297 27.24 9.52 1.25
C ASN A 297 28.07 10.50 2.11
N GLY A 298 28.20 10.23 3.44
CA GLY A 298 28.93 11.08 4.39
C GLY A 298 28.08 12.13 5.12
N HIS A 299 26.89 12.45 4.66
CA HIS A 299 25.95 13.29 5.40
C HIS A 299 25.33 12.52 6.55
N ARG A 300 25.13 13.16 7.71
CA ARG A 300 24.56 12.55 8.91
C ARG A 300 23.40 13.38 9.41
N PHE A 301 22.28 12.70 9.72
CA PHE A 301 21.08 13.32 10.23
C PHE A 301 20.59 12.56 11.46
N ASN A 302 20.12 13.30 12.46
CA ASN A 302 19.55 12.75 13.69
C ASN A 302 18.21 13.44 13.92
N PHE A 303 17.16 12.64 14.14
CA PHE A 303 15.81 13.13 14.37
C PHE A 303 15.23 12.47 15.61
N TRP A 304 14.57 13.27 16.44
CA TRP A 304 13.66 12.81 17.48
C TRP A 304 12.25 13.08 17.04
N THR A 305 11.39 12.07 17.18
CA THR A 305 9.99 12.15 16.75
C THR A 305 9.09 11.65 17.87
N PHE A 306 7.92 12.28 18.01
CA PHE A 306 6.96 11.98 19.07
C PHE A 306 5.62 11.55 18.46
N HIS A 307 5.05 10.43 18.92
CA HIS A 307 3.91 9.75 18.33
C HIS A 307 2.78 9.55 19.35
N PRO A 308 2.02 10.57 19.74
CA PRO A 308 0.86 10.41 20.59
C PRO A 308 -0.31 9.83 19.79
N LYS A 309 -1.10 8.99 20.44
CA LYS A 309 -2.27 8.36 19.85
C LYS A 309 -3.38 8.20 20.88
N ALA A 310 -4.61 8.58 20.51
CA ALA A 310 -5.79 8.44 21.33
C ALA A 310 -6.93 7.84 20.51
N SER A 311 -7.64 6.88 21.06
CA SER A 311 -8.87 6.33 20.50
C SER A 311 -9.91 6.21 21.60
N LEU A 312 -11.04 6.88 21.38
CA LEU A 312 -12.18 6.91 22.31
C LEU A 312 -13.42 6.42 21.58
N THR A 313 -14.11 5.44 22.13
CA THR A 313 -15.38 4.95 21.58
C THR A 313 -16.43 4.94 22.67
N TYR A 314 -17.49 5.69 22.46
CA TYR A 314 -18.61 5.79 23.37
C TYR A 314 -19.83 5.09 22.79
N GLN A 315 -20.35 4.09 23.52
CA GLN A 315 -21.56 3.37 23.14
C GLN A 315 -22.78 4.16 23.64
N ILE A 316 -23.50 4.81 22.72
CA ILE A 316 -24.66 5.65 23.04
C ILE A 316 -25.85 4.74 23.39
N ASN A 317 -26.08 3.70 22.58
CA ASN A 317 -27.07 2.64 22.81
C ASN A 317 -26.67 1.36 22.05
N ASN A 318 -27.49 0.32 22.06
CA ASN A 318 -27.16 -0.98 21.44
C ASN A 318 -26.83 -0.93 19.94
N GLY A 319 -27.29 0.09 19.22
CA GLY A 319 -27.02 0.21 17.77
C GLY A 319 -26.14 1.40 17.40
N LEU A 320 -26.06 2.43 18.27
CA LEU A 320 -25.39 3.70 17.95
C LEU A 320 -24.14 3.90 18.80
N GLN A 321 -23.02 4.14 18.16
CA GLN A 321 -21.75 4.49 18.79
C GLN A 321 -21.11 5.70 18.15
N MET A 322 -20.35 6.44 18.94
CA MET A 322 -19.48 7.54 18.52
C MET A 322 -18.03 7.14 18.79
N SER A 323 -17.16 7.33 17.84
CA SER A 323 -15.72 7.13 18.01
C SER A 323 -14.93 8.37 17.58
N TYR A 324 -13.94 8.72 18.38
CA TYR A 324 -12.97 9.77 18.07
C TYR A 324 -11.59 9.19 18.12
N THR A 325 -10.78 9.47 17.10
CA THR A 325 -9.38 9.09 17.06
C THR A 325 -8.50 10.30 16.77
N TYR A 326 -7.39 10.35 17.47
CA TYR A 326 -6.32 11.32 17.28
C TYR A 326 -5.01 10.56 17.15
N GLN A 327 -4.20 10.95 16.20
CA GLN A 327 -2.82 10.48 16.10
C GLN A 327 -1.91 11.56 15.52
N MET A 328 -0.68 11.56 15.99
CA MET A 328 0.40 12.31 15.38
C MET A 328 1.51 11.33 15.01
N GLN A 329 2.01 11.45 13.79
CA GLN A 329 3.07 10.59 13.27
C GLN A 329 4.04 11.40 12.42
N ASP A 330 5.29 10.99 12.46
CA ASP A 330 6.31 11.59 11.63
C ASP A 330 6.62 10.68 10.44
N LYS A 331 6.72 11.26 9.26
CA LYS A 331 7.08 10.56 8.05
C LYS A 331 8.48 10.96 7.60
N VAL A 332 9.38 10.00 7.60
CA VAL A 332 10.69 10.14 6.98
C VAL A 332 10.56 9.90 5.49
N SER A 333 11.21 10.71 4.69
CA SER A 333 11.24 10.55 3.23
C SER A 333 11.73 9.17 2.82
N ARG A 334 11.19 8.66 1.72
CA ARG A 334 11.71 7.45 1.10
C ARG A 334 13.18 7.67 0.71
N ILE A 335 14.02 6.65 0.88
CA ILE A 335 15.45 6.74 0.61
C ILE A 335 15.74 7.12 -0.86
N ALA A 336 14.92 6.66 -1.80
CA ALA A 336 15.01 7.08 -3.18
C ALA A 336 14.94 8.62 -3.35
N MET A 337 14.06 9.29 -2.59
CA MET A 337 13.88 10.75 -2.67
C MET A 337 15.01 11.56 -2.03
N THR A 338 15.86 10.92 -1.22
CA THR A 338 17.04 11.54 -0.60
C THR A 338 18.33 11.25 -1.37
N SER A 339 18.27 10.50 -2.47
CA SER A 339 19.42 10.23 -3.35
C SER A 339 19.89 11.51 -4.03
N ASP A 340 21.21 11.68 -4.18
CA ASP A 340 21.84 12.77 -4.93
C ASP A 340 21.95 12.49 -6.43
N VAL A 341 21.49 11.34 -6.89
CA VAL A 341 21.51 10.93 -8.30
C VAL A 341 20.59 11.81 -9.12
N MET A 342 21.07 12.25 -10.29
CA MET A 342 20.30 12.99 -11.27
C MET A 342 20.05 12.13 -12.51
N ILE A 343 18.78 11.93 -12.87
CA ILE A 343 18.34 11.07 -13.97
C ILE A 343 17.53 11.88 -14.97
N ARG A 344 17.85 11.76 -16.26
CA ARG A 344 17.10 12.38 -17.35
C ARG A 344 15.80 11.62 -17.61
N THR A 345 14.67 12.31 -17.51
CA THR A 345 13.32 11.75 -17.74
C THR A 345 12.86 11.96 -19.19
N ASN A 346 13.23 13.07 -19.80
CA ASN A 346 12.98 13.37 -21.22
C ASN A 346 13.93 14.47 -21.71
N SER A 347 13.73 15.00 -22.92
CA SER A 347 14.60 16.03 -23.51
C SER A 347 14.70 17.33 -22.69
N MET A 348 13.66 17.65 -21.91
CA MET A 348 13.56 18.89 -21.12
C MET A 348 13.62 18.67 -19.61
N GLU A 349 13.42 17.44 -19.13
CA GLU A 349 13.19 17.19 -17.71
C GLU A 349 14.19 16.19 -17.12
N TRP A 350 14.58 16.49 -15.88
CA TRP A 350 15.43 15.68 -15.04
C TRP A 350 14.76 15.41 -13.69
N THR A 351 15.10 14.30 -13.06
CA THR A 351 14.70 13.96 -11.68
C THR A 351 15.94 13.87 -10.82
N LYS A 352 15.90 14.53 -9.66
CA LYS A 352 16.96 14.50 -8.64
C LYS A 352 16.34 14.31 -7.27
N GLY A 353 16.93 13.47 -6.44
CA GLY A 353 16.56 13.42 -5.01
C GLY A 353 17.16 14.61 -4.25
N ASN A 354 16.74 14.76 -2.99
CA ASN A 354 17.21 15.82 -2.10
C ASN A 354 17.63 15.21 -0.74
N PRO A 355 18.94 15.13 -0.46
CA PRO A 355 19.43 14.58 0.81
C PRO A 355 19.06 15.41 2.04
N ASP A 356 18.71 16.70 1.88
CA ASP A 356 18.40 17.62 2.99
C ASP A 356 16.94 17.53 3.47
N LEU A 357 16.16 16.57 2.94
CA LEU A 357 14.78 16.38 3.35
C LEU A 357 14.68 16.00 4.84
N LYS A 358 13.85 16.75 5.55
CA LYS A 358 13.52 16.53 6.96
C LYS A 358 12.22 15.74 7.08
N PRO A 359 12.00 15.02 8.20
CA PRO A 359 10.71 14.40 8.46
C PRO A 359 9.57 15.40 8.42
N SER A 360 8.43 14.99 7.87
CA SER A 360 7.17 15.73 7.98
C SER A 360 6.39 15.25 9.19
N HIS A 361 5.50 16.09 9.71
CA HIS A 361 4.70 15.82 10.90
C HIS A 361 3.22 15.81 10.53
N ASP A 362 2.60 14.63 10.55
CA ASP A 362 1.18 14.45 10.26
C ASP A 362 0.38 14.43 11.57
N MET A 363 -0.63 15.28 11.69
CA MET A 363 -1.62 15.28 12.77
C MET A 363 -2.99 14.94 12.17
N GLU A 364 -3.64 13.93 12.70
CA GLU A 364 -4.89 13.40 12.16
C GLU A 364 -5.97 13.32 13.24
N HIS A 365 -7.17 13.79 12.89
CA HIS A 365 -8.38 13.71 13.70
C HIS A 365 -9.46 13.00 12.91
N ARG A 366 -10.16 12.09 13.56
CA ARG A 366 -11.30 11.40 12.96
C ARG A 366 -12.43 11.27 13.96
N LEU A 367 -13.61 11.70 13.57
CA LEU A 367 -14.84 11.55 14.33
C LEU A 367 -15.83 10.74 13.49
N GLN A 368 -16.32 9.64 14.05
CA GLN A 368 -17.26 8.76 13.37
C GLN A 368 -18.48 8.50 14.25
N PHE A 369 -19.65 8.62 13.66
CA PHE A 369 -20.92 8.14 14.20
C PHE A 369 -21.32 6.92 13.40
N SER A 370 -21.54 5.79 14.06
CA SER A 370 -21.93 4.55 13.39
C SER A 370 -23.16 3.94 14.03
N TYR A 371 -24.06 3.49 13.17
CA TYR A 371 -25.28 2.79 13.55
C TYR A 371 -25.32 1.41 12.91
N ASN A 372 -25.62 0.40 13.70
CA ASN A 372 -25.72 -0.97 13.23
C ASN A 372 -26.89 -1.69 13.88
N ASN A 373 -27.72 -2.30 13.05
CA ASN A 373 -28.76 -3.23 13.48
C ASN A 373 -28.82 -4.41 12.49
N ASN A 374 -29.81 -5.31 12.65
CA ASN A 374 -29.92 -6.52 11.83
C ASN A 374 -30.14 -6.23 10.31
N ARG A 375 -30.54 -5.02 9.92
CA ARG A 375 -30.84 -4.67 8.53
C ARG A 375 -30.00 -3.52 7.99
N LEU A 376 -29.65 -2.56 8.85
CA LEU A 376 -28.96 -1.32 8.44
C LEU A 376 -27.61 -1.20 9.14
N GLN A 377 -26.58 -1.06 8.37
CA GLN A 377 -25.26 -0.59 8.80
C GLN A 377 -25.00 0.77 8.16
N ALA A 378 -24.82 1.80 8.96
CA ALA A 378 -24.58 3.14 8.47
C ALA A 378 -23.53 3.86 9.30
N PHE A 379 -22.75 4.73 8.69
CA PHE A 379 -21.88 5.65 9.43
C PHE A 379 -21.69 6.96 8.69
N VAL A 380 -21.40 8.00 9.47
CA VAL A 380 -20.89 9.28 8.99
C VAL A 380 -19.53 9.49 9.63
N ASP A 381 -18.56 9.83 8.82
CA ASP A 381 -17.16 9.95 9.19
C ASP A 381 -16.64 11.34 8.78
N GLY A 382 -16.13 12.10 9.74
CA GLY A 382 -15.41 13.35 9.54
C GLY A 382 -13.92 13.12 9.81
N TYR A 383 -13.08 13.46 8.86
CA TYR A 383 -11.64 13.33 8.94
C TYR A 383 -10.95 14.65 8.63
N PHE A 384 -10.04 15.06 9.50
CA PHE A 384 -9.19 16.22 9.31
C PHE A 384 -7.73 15.82 9.52
N LYS A 385 -6.90 16.16 8.54
CA LYS A 385 -5.46 15.96 8.58
C LYS A 385 -4.75 17.27 8.34
N GLN A 386 -3.70 17.50 9.13
CA GLN A 386 -2.76 18.59 9.00
C GLN A 386 -1.36 18.01 8.91
N CYS A 387 -0.63 18.35 7.86
CA CYS A 387 0.73 17.89 7.64
C CYS A 387 1.67 19.08 7.62
N PHE A 388 2.51 19.20 8.64
CA PHE A 388 3.54 20.23 8.74
C PHE A 388 4.83 19.79 8.05
N LYS A 389 5.45 20.71 7.32
CA LYS A 389 6.68 20.49 6.55
C LYS A 389 6.59 19.27 5.63
N PRO A 390 5.50 19.11 4.86
CA PRO A 390 5.36 18.00 3.94
C PRO A 390 6.49 17.99 2.92
N ASN A 391 6.93 16.80 2.54
CA ASN A 391 7.83 16.63 1.41
C ASN A 391 6.98 16.66 0.13
N MET A 392 7.10 17.74 -0.65
CA MET A 392 6.30 17.96 -1.83
C MET A 392 7.18 18.15 -3.07
N ALA A 393 6.63 17.81 -4.21
CA ALA A 393 7.23 18.04 -5.51
C ALA A 393 7.62 19.51 -5.70
N HIS A 394 8.79 19.74 -6.24
CA HIS A 394 9.29 21.05 -6.62
C HIS A 394 9.99 20.95 -7.95
N TYR A 395 9.72 21.90 -8.86
CA TYR A 395 10.35 21.99 -10.16
C TYR A 395 11.19 23.24 -10.25
N GLU A 396 12.47 23.05 -10.50
CA GLU A 396 13.42 24.13 -10.74
C GLU A 396 13.70 24.24 -12.24
N ARG A 397 13.66 25.45 -12.78
CA ARG A 397 14.14 25.75 -14.14
C ARG A 397 15.56 26.25 -14.08
N THR A 398 16.50 25.58 -14.78
CA THR A 398 17.87 26.00 -14.91
C THR A 398 18.02 27.16 -15.93
N GLN A 399 19.18 27.79 -15.96
CA GLN A 399 19.48 28.83 -16.96
C GLN A 399 19.46 28.28 -18.39
N ASP A 400 19.82 27.01 -18.59
CA ASP A 400 19.79 26.29 -19.87
C ASP A 400 18.39 25.72 -20.21
N ASN A 401 17.33 26.19 -19.54
CA ASN A 401 15.97 25.77 -19.76
C ASN A 401 15.73 24.27 -19.55
N GLN A 402 16.47 23.62 -18.65
CA GLN A 402 16.16 22.29 -18.15
C GLN A 402 15.27 22.39 -16.92
N PHE A 403 14.33 21.48 -16.77
CA PHE A 403 13.38 21.43 -15.66
C PHE A 403 13.73 20.26 -14.74
N VAL A 404 14.17 20.56 -13.53
CA VAL A 404 14.62 19.57 -12.57
C VAL A 404 13.51 19.33 -11.54
N TYR A 405 12.97 18.13 -11.52
CA TYR A 405 12.09 17.66 -10.46
C TYR A 405 12.91 17.26 -9.24
N THR A 406 12.50 17.73 -8.08
CA THR A 406 12.99 17.29 -6.77
C THR A 406 11.86 17.33 -5.75
N GLN A 407 12.13 16.93 -4.52
CA GLN A 407 11.25 17.17 -3.38
C GLN A 407 11.89 18.12 -2.39
N ILE A 408 11.09 19.00 -1.80
CA ILE A 408 11.53 19.90 -0.72
C ILE A 408 10.49 19.89 0.41
N ASN A 409 10.90 20.27 1.61
CA ASN A 409 9.96 20.51 2.69
C ASN A 409 9.22 21.83 2.41
N GLN A 410 7.92 21.74 2.22
CA GLN A 410 7.03 22.90 2.03
C GLN A 410 6.40 23.32 3.38
N LYS A 411 5.46 24.28 3.38
CA LYS A 411 4.87 24.78 4.62
C LYS A 411 3.92 23.76 5.25
N GLU A 412 2.80 23.45 4.56
CA GLU A 412 1.70 22.70 5.15
C GLU A 412 0.78 22.08 4.09
N ILE A 413 0.17 20.95 4.41
CA ILE A 413 -0.98 20.40 3.69
C ILE A 413 -2.09 20.14 4.70
N ASP A 414 -3.28 20.71 4.46
CA ASP A 414 -4.49 20.40 5.18
C ASP A 414 -5.45 19.58 4.32
N ALA A 415 -6.11 18.60 4.91
CA ALA A 415 -7.12 17.82 4.24
C ALA A 415 -8.34 17.62 5.13
N LEU A 416 -9.51 17.94 4.60
CA LEU A 416 -10.80 17.70 5.22
C LEU A 416 -11.58 16.70 4.37
N SER A 417 -12.15 15.67 5.01
CA SER A 417 -13.05 14.74 4.36
C SER A 417 -14.29 14.49 5.21
N VAL A 418 -15.44 14.46 4.57
CA VAL A 418 -16.69 13.99 5.18
C VAL A 418 -17.26 12.90 4.29
N MET A 419 -17.51 11.74 4.87
CA MET A 419 -18.02 10.56 4.17
C MET A 419 -19.23 9.98 4.91
N ALA A 420 -20.24 9.56 4.15
CA ALA A 420 -21.35 8.76 4.65
C ALA A 420 -21.37 7.41 3.93
N TYR A 421 -21.73 6.37 4.66
CA TYR A 421 -21.96 5.01 4.15
C TYR A 421 -23.28 4.49 4.67
N ALA A 422 -24.01 3.75 3.85
CA ALA A 422 -25.18 2.99 4.24
C ALA A 422 -25.21 1.66 3.49
N GLY A 423 -25.33 0.56 4.23
CA GLY A 423 -25.56 -0.79 3.72
C GLY A 423 -26.87 -1.33 4.28
N TYR A 424 -27.80 -1.73 3.42
CA TYR A 424 -29.14 -2.17 3.81
C TYR A 424 -29.49 -3.54 3.22
N TRP A 425 -29.99 -4.43 4.08
CA TRP A 425 -30.54 -5.71 3.68
C TRP A 425 -31.97 -5.54 3.20
N LEU A 426 -32.18 -5.47 1.89
CA LEU A 426 -33.52 -5.47 1.28
C LEU A 426 -34.25 -6.76 1.62
N LEU A 427 -33.57 -7.88 1.44
CA LEU A 427 -33.99 -9.21 1.88
C LEU A 427 -32.91 -9.75 2.82
N PRO A 428 -33.22 -9.97 4.12
CA PRO A 428 -32.22 -10.46 5.08
C PRO A 428 -31.47 -11.69 4.55
N GLU A 429 -30.13 -11.66 4.66
CA GLU A 429 -29.21 -12.71 4.23
C GLU A 429 -29.25 -13.06 2.73
N LYS A 430 -30.12 -12.41 1.93
CA LYS A 430 -30.28 -12.71 0.51
C LYS A 430 -29.93 -11.56 -0.42
N LEU A 431 -30.32 -10.32 -0.09
CA LEU A 431 -30.09 -9.18 -0.97
C LEU A 431 -29.66 -7.96 -0.16
N GLN A 432 -28.45 -7.50 -0.40
CA GLN A 432 -27.88 -6.30 0.19
C GLN A 432 -27.59 -5.25 -0.87
N ILE A 433 -27.92 -4.02 -0.56
CA ILE A 433 -27.44 -2.84 -1.29
C ILE A 433 -26.58 -2.01 -0.36
N ALA A 434 -25.53 -1.38 -0.90
CA ALA A 434 -24.74 -0.43 -0.12
C ALA A 434 -24.31 0.73 -1.01
N ALA A 435 -24.21 1.90 -0.40
CA ALA A 435 -23.70 3.10 -1.04
C ALA A 435 -22.83 3.88 -0.06
N ASN A 436 -21.83 4.54 -0.59
CA ASN A 436 -21.05 5.53 0.13
C ASN A 436 -20.79 6.74 -0.76
N GLY A 437 -20.60 7.87 -0.13
CA GLY A 437 -20.24 9.09 -0.84
C GLY A 437 -19.78 10.15 0.13
N GLY A 438 -19.10 11.14 -0.40
CA GLY A 438 -18.55 12.17 0.42
C GLY A 438 -17.85 13.28 -0.35
N LEU A 439 -17.27 14.16 0.43
CA LEU A 439 -16.51 15.32 -0.01
C LEU A 439 -15.10 15.22 0.54
N TYR A 440 -14.14 15.52 -0.30
CA TYR A 440 -12.75 15.73 0.08
C TYR A 440 -12.30 17.13 -0.34
N ARG A 441 -11.68 17.85 0.58
CA ARG A 441 -11.10 19.17 0.32
C ARG A 441 -9.69 19.23 0.88
N CYS A 442 -8.73 19.63 0.05
CA CYS A 442 -7.35 19.81 0.45
C CYS A 442 -6.87 21.24 0.15
N PHE A 443 -5.93 21.67 0.97
CA PHE A 443 -5.20 22.93 0.87
C PHE A 443 -3.71 22.60 0.90
N ASN A 444 -2.97 23.06 -0.09
CA ASN A 444 -1.53 22.88 -0.18
C ASN A 444 -0.86 24.25 -0.12
N TYR A 445 -0.20 24.51 1.00
CA TYR A 445 0.52 25.76 1.26
C TYR A 445 1.99 25.53 1.03
N SER A 446 2.50 26.07 -0.06
CA SER A 446 3.90 26.07 -0.42
C SER A 446 4.57 27.40 -0.11
N ASN A 447 5.87 27.49 -0.36
CA ASN A 447 6.59 28.76 -0.36
C ASN A 447 6.20 29.64 -1.54
N ASP A 448 5.88 29.04 -2.70
CA ASP A 448 5.69 29.71 -3.99
C ASP A 448 4.23 29.70 -4.49
N TYR A 449 3.36 28.86 -3.90
CA TYR A 449 1.98 28.70 -4.34
C TYR A 449 1.05 28.33 -3.19
N THR A 450 -0.25 28.52 -3.41
CA THR A 450 -1.31 27.98 -2.58
C THR A 450 -2.37 27.38 -3.51
N HIS A 451 -2.59 26.07 -3.40
CA HIS A 451 -3.61 25.38 -4.16
C HIS A 451 -4.67 24.80 -3.24
N CYS A 452 -5.93 24.95 -3.62
CA CYS A 452 -7.08 24.36 -2.96
C CYS A 452 -7.88 23.54 -3.98
N TYR A 453 -8.28 22.34 -3.58
CA TYR A 453 -9.08 21.48 -4.43
C TYR A 453 -10.18 20.78 -3.65
N THR A 454 -11.38 20.76 -4.23
CA THR A 454 -12.54 20.06 -3.69
C THR A 454 -12.98 18.97 -4.67
N SER A 455 -13.17 17.76 -4.18
CA SER A 455 -13.66 16.64 -4.97
C SER A 455 -14.79 15.90 -4.28
N TRP A 456 -15.67 15.31 -5.07
CA TRP A 456 -16.75 14.44 -4.64
C TRP A 456 -16.42 13.00 -5.06
N PHE A 457 -16.72 12.06 -4.18
CA PHE A 457 -16.64 10.65 -4.49
C PHE A 457 -17.95 9.95 -4.11
N TYR A 458 -18.29 8.93 -4.86
CA TYR A 458 -19.40 8.05 -4.52
C TYR A 458 -19.14 6.66 -5.10
N ALA A 459 -19.70 5.65 -4.41
CA ALA A 459 -19.73 4.29 -4.88
C ALA A 459 -21.04 3.62 -4.46
N ALA A 460 -21.45 2.63 -5.24
CA ALA A 460 -22.62 1.82 -4.92
C ALA A 460 -22.34 0.35 -5.24
N SER A 461 -22.95 -0.55 -4.46
CA SER A 461 -22.86 -1.99 -4.67
C SER A 461 -24.19 -2.68 -4.39
N ILE A 462 -24.39 -3.80 -5.07
CA ILE A 462 -25.48 -4.74 -4.85
C ILE A 462 -24.89 -6.14 -4.74
N THR A 463 -25.34 -6.92 -3.75
CA THR A 463 -24.93 -8.31 -3.57
C THR A 463 -26.18 -9.17 -3.32
N ALA A 464 -26.34 -10.21 -4.15
CA ALA A 464 -27.42 -11.19 -4.01
C ALA A 464 -26.83 -12.58 -3.69
N TYR A 465 -27.31 -13.20 -2.63
CA TYR A 465 -26.95 -14.56 -2.19
C TYR A 465 -28.10 -15.50 -2.54
N LEU A 466 -27.90 -16.35 -3.53
CA LEU A 466 -28.91 -17.23 -4.12
C LEU A 466 -28.49 -18.69 -3.91
N GLY A 467 -28.49 -19.14 -2.65
CA GLY A 467 -28.03 -20.46 -2.26
C GLY A 467 -26.54 -20.65 -2.53
N ARG A 468 -26.18 -21.38 -3.58
CA ARG A 468 -24.78 -21.62 -3.97
C ARG A 468 -24.21 -20.54 -4.92
N PHE A 469 -25.05 -19.62 -5.38
CA PHE A 469 -24.66 -18.53 -6.24
C PHE A 469 -24.58 -17.22 -5.46
N THR A 470 -23.58 -16.39 -5.80
CA THR A 470 -23.47 -15.02 -5.34
C THR A 470 -23.29 -14.12 -6.54
N LEU A 471 -24.15 -13.12 -6.69
CA LEU A 471 -24.07 -12.09 -7.72
C LEU A 471 -23.71 -10.78 -7.06
N GLN A 472 -22.74 -10.06 -7.64
CA GLN A 472 -22.27 -8.78 -7.13
C GLN A 472 -22.17 -7.77 -8.28
N GLY A 473 -22.62 -6.56 -8.02
CA GLY A 473 -22.38 -5.39 -8.85
C GLY A 473 -21.76 -4.28 -8.03
N TYR A 474 -20.81 -3.56 -8.61
CA TYR A 474 -20.17 -2.41 -7.98
C TYR A 474 -19.86 -1.34 -9.02
N VAL A 475 -19.97 -0.07 -8.61
CA VAL A 475 -19.63 1.11 -9.41
C VAL A 475 -19.12 2.22 -8.51
N ASP A 476 -18.11 2.96 -8.98
CA ASP A 476 -17.64 4.21 -8.39
C ASP A 476 -17.34 5.28 -9.46
N ASN A 477 -17.11 6.53 -9.02
CA ASN A 477 -16.77 7.65 -9.91
C ASN A 477 -15.25 7.92 -9.99
N GLY A 478 -14.44 7.01 -9.48
CA GLY A 478 -13.00 7.20 -9.37
C GLY A 478 -12.61 8.14 -8.23
N ASN A 479 -11.32 8.38 -8.11
CA ASN A 479 -10.75 9.21 -7.06
C ASN A 479 -10.04 10.43 -7.65
N ARG A 480 -10.32 11.61 -7.12
CA ARG A 480 -9.69 12.89 -7.50
C ARG A 480 -9.05 13.52 -6.29
N PHE A 481 -7.80 13.91 -6.42
CA PHE A 481 -7.05 14.56 -5.34
C PHE A 481 -6.04 15.54 -5.90
N LEU A 482 -5.56 16.42 -5.02
CA LEU A 482 -4.47 17.34 -5.28
C LEU A 482 -3.38 17.11 -4.23
N GLU A 483 -2.15 16.95 -4.68
CA GLU A 483 -0.97 16.90 -3.82
C GLU A 483 0.10 17.84 -4.38
N GLY A 484 0.42 18.88 -3.62
CA GLY A 484 1.30 19.94 -4.09
C GLY A 484 0.71 20.66 -5.30
N GLU A 485 1.41 20.59 -6.42
CA GLU A 485 1.01 21.13 -7.71
C GLU A 485 0.41 20.09 -8.64
N SER A 486 0.30 18.81 -8.20
CA SER A 486 -0.20 17.72 -9.02
C SER A 486 -1.65 17.41 -8.69
N LYS A 487 -2.56 17.68 -9.64
CA LYS A 487 -3.95 17.27 -9.57
C LYS A 487 -4.12 15.96 -10.32
N SER A 488 -4.66 14.96 -9.64
CA SER A 488 -4.76 13.60 -10.15
C SER A 488 -6.18 13.08 -10.11
N TYR A 489 -6.51 12.27 -11.11
CA TYR A 489 -7.74 11.50 -11.21
C TYR A 489 -7.40 10.05 -11.51
N ASN A 490 -7.87 9.13 -10.68
CA ASN A 490 -7.90 7.70 -10.96
C ASN A 490 -9.26 7.31 -11.50
N GLY A 491 -9.29 6.56 -12.60
CA GLY A 491 -10.50 6.29 -13.38
C GLY A 491 -11.62 5.65 -12.58
N ALA A 492 -12.85 5.97 -12.94
CA ALA A 492 -14.07 5.34 -12.43
C ALA A 492 -14.03 3.84 -12.71
N TYR A 493 -14.46 3.03 -11.74
CA TYR A 493 -14.42 1.57 -11.84
C TYR A 493 -15.82 0.98 -11.70
N SER A 494 -16.08 -0.06 -12.49
CA SER A 494 -17.30 -0.85 -12.38
C SER A 494 -17.00 -2.33 -12.56
N VAL A 495 -17.74 -3.19 -11.88
CA VAL A 495 -17.59 -4.64 -12.02
C VAL A 495 -18.90 -5.36 -11.76
N VAL A 496 -19.14 -6.41 -12.55
CA VAL A 496 -20.16 -7.42 -12.28
C VAL A 496 -19.46 -8.75 -12.06
N LYS A 497 -19.84 -9.46 -10.99
CA LYS A 497 -19.23 -10.74 -10.60
C LYS A 497 -20.31 -11.76 -10.29
N ALA A 498 -20.16 -12.95 -10.84
CA ALA A 498 -20.96 -14.12 -10.51
C ALA A 498 -20.06 -15.21 -9.92
N SER A 499 -20.43 -15.76 -8.78
CA SER A 499 -19.67 -16.82 -8.11
C SER A 499 -20.57 -18.02 -7.84
N HIS A 500 -20.02 -19.24 -7.96
CA HIS A 500 -20.69 -20.49 -7.67
C HIS A 500 -19.83 -21.38 -6.78
N ALA A 501 -20.40 -21.82 -5.64
CA ALA A 501 -19.75 -22.75 -4.71
C ALA A 501 -20.26 -24.18 -4.97
N TRP A 502 -19.33 -25.11 -5.25
CA TRP A 502 -19.65 -26.53 -5.49
C TRP A 502 -18.70 -27.43 -4.71
N ARG A 503 -19.18 -28.04 -3.63
CA ARG A 503 -18.37 -28.85 -2.70
C ARG A 503 -17.11 -28.10 -2.22
N ASN A 504 -15.94 -28.53 -2.65
CA ASN A 504 -14.64 -27.94 -2.30
C ASN A 504 -14.14 -26.93 -3.34
N TRP A 505 -14.94 -26.64 -4.37
CA TRP A 505 -14.63 -25.73 -5.44
C TRP A 505 -15.43 -24.44 -5.33
N GLN A 506 -14.82 -23.34 -5.75
CA GLN A 506 -15.50 -22.08 -6.00
C GLN A 506 -15.06 -21.56 -7.36
N PHE A 507 -16.02 -21.21 -8.17
CA PHE A 507 -15.84 -20.59 -9.48
C PHE A 507 -16.37 -19.17 -9.42
N SER A 508 -15.62 -18.21 -9.98
CA SER A 508 -16.06 -16.82 -10.05
C SER A 508 -15.71 -16.24 -11.41
N LEU A 509 -16.70 -15.70 -12.09
CA LEU A 509 -16.54 -14.94 -13.31
C LEU A 509 -16.74 -13.47 -12.98
N SER A 510 -15.79 -12.62 -13.33
CA SER A 510 -15.87 -11.16 -13.15
C SER A 510 -15.70 -10.44 -14.48
N TRP A 511 -16.48 -9.38 -14.66
CA TRP A 511 -16.43 -8.51 -15.81
C TRP A 511 -16.23 -7.07 -15.34
N ALA A 512 -15.01 -6.59 -15.41
CA ALA A 512 -14.65 -5.25 -14.99
C ALA A 512 -14.73 -4.26 -16.13
N ASN A 513 -15.18 -3.06 -15.82
CA ASN A 513 -15.44 -1.98 -16.77
C ASN A 513 -16.20 -2.45 -18.02
N PRO A 514 -17.41 -3.06 -17.85
CA PRO A 514 -18.14 -3.67 -18.94
C PRO A 514 -18.40 -2.68 -20.07
N LEU A 515 -18.24 -3.18 -21.31
CA LEU A 515 -18.46 -2.42 -22.55
C LEU A 515 -17.55 -1.19 -22.75
N ASN A 516 -16.55 -0.99 -21.90
CA ASN A 516 -15.62 0.13 -22.00
C ASN A 516 -14.28 -0.32 -22.60
N ASN A 517 -14.13 -0.26 -23.91
CA ASN A 517 -12.91 -0.68 -24.61
C ASN A 517 -11.77 0.34 -24.55
N ASN A 518 -12.04 1.57 -24.14
CA ASN A 518 -11.06 2.65 -24.01
C ASN A 518 -11.10 3.27 -22.62
N TYR A 519 -10.83 2.43 -21.62
CA TYR A 519 -10.90 2.80 -20.22
C TYR A 519 -9.87 3.88 -19.87
N LYS A 520 -10.36 5.06 -19.45
CA LYS A 520 -9.52 6.15 -18.92
C LYS A 520 -9.04 5.77 -17.53
N ALA A 521 -7.80 5.31 -17.43
CA ALA A 521 -7.24 4.81 -16.18
C ALA A 521 -6.82 5.95 -15.24
N TYR A 522 -6.28 7.02 -15.80
CA TYR A 522 -5.87 8.18 -15.01
C TYR A 522 -5.83 9.47 -15.84
N GLU A 523 -5.82 10.59 -15.15
CA GLU A 523 -5.53 11.93 -15.66
C GLU A 523 -4.75 12.72 -14.63
N ASN A 524 -3.68 13.36 -15.05
CA ASN A 524 -2.81 14.16 -14.19
C ASN A 524 -2.58 15.53 -14.81
N GLU A 525 -2.72 16.56 -13.99
CA GLU A 525 -2.37 17.94 -14.31
C GLU A 525 -1.28 18.41 -13.34
N LEU A 526 -0.15 18.87 -13.87
CA LEU A 526 0.86 19.60 -13.12
C LEU A 526 0.62 21.10 -13.30
N LEU A 527 0.44 21.81 -12.18
CA LEU A 527 0.04 23.22 -12.13
C LEU A 527 1.22 24.16 -11.80
N ASN A 528 2.46 23.75 -12.13
CA ASN A 528 3.62 24.57 -11.85
C ASN A 528 3.67 25.79 -12.78
N ARG A 529 4.05 26.96 -12.26
CA ARG A 529 4.08 28.22 -13.02
C ARG A 529 5.04 28.21 -14.23
N ASN A 530 6.10 27.40 -14.18
CA ASN A 530 7.10 27.30 -15.24
C ASN A 530 6.93 26.06 -16.09
N LEU A 531 6.13 25.08 -15.65
CA LEU A 531 5.93 23.81 -16.33
C LEU A 531 4.49 23.34 -16.11
N TYR A 532 3.63 23.57 -17.08
CA TYR A 532 2.30 22.97 -17.09
C TYR A 532 2.33 21.66 -17.86
N LYS A 533 1.81 20.57 -17.27
CA LYS A 533 1.64 19.28 -17.96
C LYS A 533 0.24 18.74 -17.77
N HIS A 534 -0.32 18.22 -18.84
CA HIS A 534 -1.57 17.48 -18.81
C HIS A 534 -1.36 16.11 -19.42
N THR A 535 -1.64 15.05 -18.66
CA THR A 535 -1.45 13.66 -19.08
C THR A 535 -2.72 12.86 -18.87
N ILE A 536 -3.19 12.18 -19.92
CA ILE A 536 -4.32 11.26 -19.86
C ILE A 536 -3.82 9.86 -20.22
N GLY A 537 -4.07 8.89 -19.34
CA GLY A 537 -3.73 7.50 -19.56
C GLY A 537 -4.94 6.62 -19.82
N TYR A 538 -4.86 5.81 -20.85
CA TYR A 538 -5.85 4.81 -21.23
C TYR A 538 -5.28 3.40 -21.06
N SER A 539 -6.06 2.50 -20.50
CA SER A 539 -5.69 1.10 -20.30
C SER A 539 -6.61 0.18 -21.05
N LYS A 540 -6.12 -0.37 -22.16
CA LYS A 540 -6.88 -1.33 -22.95
C LYS A 540 -7.14 -2.63 -22.20
N TRP A 541 -6.22 -3.04 -21.35
CA TRP A 541 -6.28 -4.30 -20.60
C TRP A 541 -7.19 -4.22 -19.35
N MET A 542 -7.48 -3.02 -18.84
CA MET A 542 -8.44 -2.80 -17.74
C MET A 542 -9.85 -2.53 -18.26
N GLY A 543 -9.99 -2.13 -19.52
CA GLY A 543 -11.28 -1.92 -20.14
C GLY A 543 -11.87 -3.24 -20.60
N ASN A 544 -13.15 -3.47 -20.32
CA ASN A 544 -13.88 -4.69 -20.72
C ASN A 544 -13.17 -5.98 -20.31
N LEU A 545 -12.58 -6.00 -19.11
CA LEU A 545 -11.78 -7.11 -18.60
C LEU A 545 -12.68 -8.22 -18.06
N VAL A 546 -12.64 -9.38 -18.70
CA VAL A 546 -13.28 -10.60 -18.19
C VAL A 546 -12.22 -11.50 -17.57
N SER A 547 -12.44 -11.96 -16.34
CA SER A 547 -11.55 -12.88 -15.65
C SER A 547 -12.30 -14.01 -14.96
N LEU A 548 -11.70 -15.20 -14.98
CA LEU A 548 -12.17 -16.41 -14.31
C LEU A 548 -11.26 -16.72 -13.14
N ASN A 549 -11.85 -16.89 -11.96
CA ASN A 549 -11.17 -17.41 -10.78
C ASN A 549 -11.70 -18.80 -10.46
N ILE A 550 -10.79 -19.74 -10.18
CA ILE A 550 -11.08 -21.10 -9.76
C ILE A 550 -10.30 -21.35 -8.47
N SER A 551 -11.01 -21.60 -7.38
CA SER A 551 -10.38 -22.00 -6.13
C SER A 551 -10.85 -23.39 -5.72
N TRP A 552 -9.92 -24.19 -5.19
CA TRP A 552 -10.19 -25.51 -4.66
C TRP A 552 -9.50 -25.68 -3.33
N ARG A 553 -10.17 -26.39 -2.40
CA ARG A 553 -9.63 -26.62 -1.08
C ARG A 553 -10.11 -27.93 -0.48
N LEU A 554 -9.16 -28.70 0.04
CA LEU A 554 -9.41 -29.91 0.80
C LEU A 554 -8.82 -29.76 2.20
N SER A 555 -9.63 -30.06 3.21
CA SER A 555 -9.22 -29.99 4.62
C SER A 555 -9.75 -31.19 5.39
N ARG A 556 -8.86 -31.94 6.07
CA ARG A 556 -9.22 -33.11 6.90
C ARG A 556 -8.52 -33.06 8.26
N GLY A 557 -9.15 -33.62 9.31
CA GLY A 557 -8.61 -33.75 10.67
C GLY A 557 -9.56 -33.23 11.76
N SER A 558 -9.20 -33.40 13.04
CA SER A 558 -9.93 -32.95 14.24
C SER A 558 -9.64 -31.50 14.62
N LYS A 559 -10.50 -30.83 15.39
CA LYS A 559 -10.42 -29.39 15.71
C LYS A 559 -9.62 -29.13 16.99
N HIS A 560 -8.78 -28.09 16.99
CA HIS A 560 -8.05 -27.56 18.15
C HIS A 560 -7.77 -26.05 17.99
N ASN A 561 -7.56 -25.32 19.08
CA ASN A 561 -7.29 -23.87 19.07
C ASN A 561 -5.82 -23.56 18.81
N SER A 562 -5.51 -22.55 17.99
CA SER A 562 -4.14 -22.08 17.76
C SER A 562 -4.04 -20.56 17.67
N ALA A 563 -2.84 -20.06 17.95
CA ALA A 563 -2.44 -18.68 17.74
C ALA A 563 -1.31 -18.61 16.71
N GLU A 564 -1.34 -17.63 15.84
CA GLU A 564 -0.32 -17.37 14.82
C GLU A 564 0.04 -15.88 14.80
N LYS A 565 1.27 -15.55 14.39
CA LYS A 565 1.64 -14.19 14.02
C LYS A 565 0.86 -13.76 12.78
N ARG A 566 0.36 -12.53 12.77
CA ARG A 566 -0.59 -12.03 11.77
C ARG A 566 -0.10 -10.83 10.97
N ILE A 567 1.01 -10.20 11.36
CA ILE A 567 1.55 -9.01 10.72
C ILE A 567 2.77 -9.38 9.88
N ASN A 568 2.77 -8.97 8.61
CA ASN A 568 3.95 -9.09 7.75
C ASN A 568 4.80 -7.82 7.89
N LEU A 569 6.03 -7.98 8.37
CA LEU A 569 6.99 -6.91 8.60
C LEU A 569 8.20 -6.97 7.65
N ARG A 570 8.09 -7.75 6.55
CA ARG A 570 9.16 -7.85 5.54
C ARG A 570 9.37 -6.49 4.86
N ASP A 571 10.63 -6.07 4.75
CA ASP A 571 11.00 -4.88 3.99
C ASP A 571 10.87 -5.12 2.48
N THR A 572 10.36 -4.15 1.74
CA THR A 572 10.18 -4.19 0.27
C THR A 572 10.80 -2.99 -0.44
N ASP A 573 11.33 -2.01 0.30
CA ASP A 573 11.92 -0.80 -0.27
C ASP A 573 13.40 -1.01 -0.61
N ASN A 574 13.76 -0.88 -1.87
CA ASN A 574 15.13 -1.00 -2.39
C ASN A 574 15.87 0.34 -2.56
N GLY A 575 15.21 1.47 -2.30
CA GLY A 575 15.80 2.80 -2.34
C GLY A 575 16.31 3.26 -3.71
N ILE A 576 15.87 2.66 -4.82
CA ILE A 576 16.26 3.05 -6.18
C ILE A 576 15.34 4.18 -6.66
N ILE A 577 15.95 5.29 -7.13
CA ILE A 577 15.27 6.34 -7.89
C ILE A 577 15.23 5.93 -9.37
N LYS A 578 14.07 6.08 -10.01
CA LYS A 578 13.83 5.75 -11.42
C LYS A 578 13.27 6.94 -12.19
#